data_66eee5686e2fee2beefefe2446135724
#
_entry.id   66eee5686e2fee2beefefe2446135724
#
_cell.length_a   1.000
_cell.length_b   1.000
_cell.length_c   1.000
_cell.angle_alpha   90.00
_cell.angle_beta   90.00
_cell.angle_gamma   90.00
#
_symmetry.space_group_name_H-M   'P 1'
#
loop_
_entity.id
_entity.type
_entity.pdbx_description
1 polymer ?
#
loop_
_entity_poly.entity_id
_entity_poly.type
_entity_poly.pdbx_seq_one_letter_code
_entity_poly.pdbx_strand_id
1 'polypeptide(L)'
;MSDVSLEFHGIHQVGPEGDVCAVLRWPEENRLIPVWISPIEGMQLAAVLDGHQPNRPTSHDLICEVLEGTGGVEAIEITNYHQGTFMVDIKAPNGEVYDSRLSDALAVSAYFNVPISAEADLLAQVSVYASDADVKEYFDLEISTPGAGDDVQTSENSESSTSASGNAQADADFEAMMRSLGMDEKDFLSGDDDEKS
;
A
#
# COMPACT_ATOMS: atom_id res chain seq x y z
N MET A 1 -9.77 -3.95 21.41
CA MET A 1 -9.09 -3.37 20.27
C MET A 1 -9.60 -4.13 19.07
N SER A 2 -10.00 -3.48 18.02
CA SER A 2 -10.56 -4.15 16.84
C SER A 2 -9.45 -4.25 15.78
N ASP A 3 -9.15 -5.47 15.35
CA ASP A 3 -8.29 -5.69 14.22
C ASP A 3 -9.03 -5.31 12.93
N VAL A 4 -8.34 -4.58 12.10
CA VAL A 4 -8.82 -4.10 10.80
C VAL A 4 -8.15 -4.92 9.71
N SER A 5 -8.96 -5.46 8.81
CA SER A 5 -8.46 -6.15 7.61
C SER A 5 -8.05 -5.13 6.56
N LEU A 6 -6.85 -5.29 6.00
CA LEU A 6 -6.31 -4.40 4.98
C LEU A 6 -6.48 -4.99 3.59
N GLU A 7 -6.74 -4.11 2.63
CA GLU A 7 -6.75 -4.45 1.21
C GLU A 7 -5.39 -4.18 0.59
N PHE A 8 -4.87 -5.14 -0.17
CA PHE A 8 -3.62 -4.96 -0.91
C PHE A 8 -3.91 -4.48 -2.33
N HIS A 9 -3.35 -3.34 -2.70
CA HIS A 9 -3.55 -2.67 -3.98
C HIS A 9 -2.34 -2.74 -4.93
N GLY A 10 -1.43 -3.68 -4.70
CA GLY A 10 -0.33 -3.94 -5.62
C GLY A 10 0.97 -3.25 -5.25
N ILE A 11 1.91 -3.31 -6.21
CA ILE A 11 3.26 -2.76 -6.10
C ILE A 11 3.40 -1.69 -7.17
N HIS A 12 3.87 -0.51 -6.77
CA HIS A 12 3.98 0.65 -7.63
C HIS A 12 5.40 1.20 -7.60
N GLN A 13 5.83 1.76 -8.73
CA GLN A 13 7.04 2.57 -8.79
C GLN A 13 6.64 4.02 -8.64
N VAL A 14 7.27 4.71 -7.70
CA VAL A 14 6.89 6.07 -7.32
C VAL A 14 8.12 6.98 -7.42
N GLY A 15 7.91 8.17 -7.93
CA GLY A 15 8.93 9.20 -8.04
C GLY A 15 9.96 8.98 -9.15
N PRO A 16 10.82 9.98 -9.39
CA PRO A 16 11.78 9.98 -10.50
C PRO A 16 12.90 8.94 -10.33
N GLU A 17 13.18 8.51 -9.11
CA GLU A 17 14.18 7.48 -8.80
C GLU A 17 13.60 6.05 -8.92
N GLY A 18 12.28 5.93 -9.08
CA GLY A 18 11.60 4.65 -9.23
C GLY A 18 11.58 3.82 -7.95
N ASP A 19 11.38 4.49 -6.81
CA ASP A 19 11.21 3.80 -5.52
C ASP A 19 10.03 2.84 -5.58
N VAL A 20 10.18 1.70 -4.94
CA VAL A 20 9.16 0.64 -4.98
C VAL A 20 8.31 0.69 -3.72
N CYS A 21 7.01 0.82 -3.90
CA CYS A 21 6.02 0.90 -2.83
C CYS A 21 4.95 -0.19 -3.01
N ALA A 22 4.73 -0.99 -1.98
CA ALA A 22 3.55 -1.81 -1.85
C ALA A 22 2.45 -1.00 -1.14
N VAL A 23 1.24 -0.98 -1.71
CA VAL A 23 0.15 -0.16 -1.19
C VAL A 23 -0.87 -1.03 -0.49
N LEU A 24 -1.08 -0.78 0.80
CA LEU A 24 -2.20 -1.32 1.57
C LEU A 24 -3.24 -0.22 1.80
N ARG A 25 -4.50 -0.61 1.93
CA ARG A 25 -5.61 0.30 2.19
C ARG A 25 -6.36 -0.12 3.45
N TRP A 26 -6.69 0.87 4.27
CA TRP A 26 -7.68 0.77 5.34
C TRP A 26 -9.04 1.21 4.79
N PRO A 27 -9.92 0.27 4.41
CA PRO A 27 -11.11 0.61 3.65
C PRO A 27 -12.13 1.44 4.43
N GLU A 28 -12.27 1.20 5.75
CA GLU A 28 -13.25 1.89 6.59
C GLU A 28 -12.96 3.39 6.74
N GLU A 29 -11.69 3.77 6.78
CA GLU A 29 -11.24 5.15 6.94
C GLU A 29 -10.78 5.79 5.63
N ASN A 30 -10.80 5.02 4.54
CA ASN A 30 -10.29 5.44 3.22
C ASN A 30 -8.86 6.00 3.30
N ARG A 31 -7.97 5.29 4.01
CA ARG A 31 -6.57 5.68 4.20
C ARG A 31 -5.64 4.65 3.58
N LEU A 32 -4.49 5.12 3.11
CA LEU A 32 -3.45 4.28 2.54
C LEU A 32 -2.33 4.05 3.54
N ILE A 33 -1.72 2.89 3.44
CA ILE A 33 -0.49 2.56 4.16
C ILE A 33 0.57 2.25 3.10
N PRO A 34 1.42 3.21 2.77
CA PRO A 34 2.52 2.99 1.84
C PRO A 34 3.64 2.21 2.54
N VAL A 35 4.07 1.13 1.90
CA VAL A 35 5.13 0.25 2.41
C VAL A 35 6.29 0.29 1.44
N TRP A 36 7.35 0.98 1.83
CA TRP A 36 8.56 1.10 1.02
C TRP A 36 9.36 -0.19 1.10
N ILE A 37 9.62 -0.79 -0.05
CA ILE A 37 10.35 -2.05 -0.16
C ILE A 37 11.51 -1.89 -1.14
N SER A 38 12.53 -2.72 -1.00
CA SER A 38 13.62 -2.70 -1.95
C SER A 38 13.17 -3.18 -3.34
N PRO A 39 13.83 -2.76 -4.44
CA PRO A 39 13.50 -3.23 -5.79
C PRO A 39 13.56 -4.76 -5.91
N ILE A 40 14.46 -5.41 -5.17
CA ILE A 40 14.58 -6.87 -5.16
C ILE A 40 13.34 -7.52 -4.52
N GLU A 41 12.89 -7.01 -3.38
CA GLU A 41 11.68 -7.48 -2.71
C GLU A 41 10.45 -7.25 -3.60
N GLY A 42 10.35 -6.08 -4.24
CA GLY A 42 9.28 -5.77 -5.19
C GLY A 42 9.22 -6.76 -6.35
N MET A 43 10.36 -7.07 -6.97
CA MET A 43 10.43 -8.08 -8.05
C MET A 43 10.02 -9.48 -7.57
N GLN A 44 10.46 -9.88 -6.37
CA GLN A 44 10.11 -11.18 -5.81
C GLN A 44 8.62 -11.28 -5.50
N LEU A 45 8.04 -10.25 -4.89
CA LEU A 45 6.63 -10.18 -4.59
C LEU A 45 5.79 -10.14 -5.87
N ALA A 46 6.18 -9.35 -6.88
CA ALA A 46 5.50 -9.31 -8.17
C ALA A 46 5.48 -10.70 -8.84
N ALA A 47 6.59 -11.44 -8.80
CA ALA A 47 6.65 -12.80 -9.35
C ALA A 47 5.66 -13.76 -8.67
N VAL A 48 5.47 -13.63 -7.35
CA VAL A 48 4.46 -14.42 -6.61
C VAL A 48 3.05 -14.03 -7.04
N LEU A 49 2.76 -12.73 -7.12
CA LEU A 49 1.43 -12.20 -7.49
C LEU A 49 1.04 -12.58 -8.93
N ASP A 50 2.00 -12.58 -9.84
CA ASP A 50 1.80 -12.97 -11.24
C ASP A 50 1.69 -14.50 -11.42
N GLY A 51 1.83 -15.27 -10.35
CA GLY A 51 1.80 -16.73 -10.40
C GLY A 51 2.96 -17.33 -11.20
N HIS A 52 4.10 -16.63 -11.24
CA HIS A 52 5.29 -17.11 -11.94
C HIS A 52 5.80 -18.41 -11.33
N GLN A 53 5.88 -19.46 -12.16
CA GLN A 53 6.38 -20.76 -11.73
C GLN A 53 7.82 -20.96 -12.26
N PRO A 54 8.84 -20.74 -11.42
CA PRO A 54 10.20 -20.98 -11.80
C PRO A 54 10.52 -22.47 -11.91
N ASN A 55 11.57 -22.82 -12.63
CA ASN A 55 12.01 -24.22 -12.76
C ASN A 55 12.45 -24.86 -11.41
N ARG A 56 12.77 -24.05 -10.45
CA ARG A 56 13.12 -24.45 -9.07
C ARG A 56 12.41 -23.55 -8.07
N PRO A 57 11.95 -24.09 -6.93
CA PRO A 57 11.31 -23.32 -5.89
C PRO A 57 12.14 -22.11 -5.46
N THR A 58 11.49 -20.98 -5.29
CA THR A 58 12.05 -19.77 -4.68
C THR A 58 12.07 -19.89 -3.16
N SER A 59 12.60 -18.87 -2.47
CA SER A 59 12.51 -18.82 -1.01
C SER A 59 11.06 -18.70 -0.53
N HIS A 60 10.20 -17.94 -1.24
CA HIS A 60 8.78 -17.82 -0.90
C HIS A 60 8.04 -19.16 -1.09
N ASP A 61 8.31 -19.88 -2.18
CA ASP A 61 7.72 -21.21 -2.39
C ASP A 61 8.10 -22.17 -1.23
N LEU A 62 9.37 -22.14 -0.81
CA LEU A 62 9.84 -22.98 0.29
C LEU A 62 9.18 -22.58 1.63
N ILE A 63 9.03 -21.27 1.91
CA ILE A 63 8.36 -20.79 3.12
C ILE A 63 6.90 -21.25 3.11
N CYS A 64 6.20 -21.11 2.00
CA CYS A 64 4.80 -21.52 1.87
C CYS A 64 4.66 -23.04 2.05
N GLU A 65 5.54 -23.85 1.45
CA GLU A 65 5.56 -25.32 1.63
C GLU A 65 5.80 -25.71 3.10
N VAL A 66 6.68 -25.02 3.80
CA VAL A 66 6.91 -25.25 5.23
C VAL A 66 5.68 -24.88 6.05
N LEU A 67 5.03 -23.74 5.78
CA LEU A 67 3.81 -23.32 6.45
C LEU A 67 2.66 -24.28 6.19
N GLU A 68 2.51 -24.82 4.97
CA GLU A 68 1.55 -25.90 4.70
C GLU A 68 1.77 -27.11 5.61
N GLY A 69 3.04 -27.47 5.85
CA GLY A 69 3.41 -28.56 6.76
C GLY A 69 3.00 -28.30 8.21
N THR A 70 2.81 -27.05 8.63
CA THR A 70 2.32 -26.67 9.97
C THR A 70 0.80 -26.53 10.05
N GLY A 71 0.10 -26.77 8.96
CA GLY A 71 -1.37 -26.66 8.87
C GLY A 71 -1.86 -25.39 8.16
N GLY A 72 -0.97 -24.64 7.53
CA GLY A 72 -1.26 -23.40 6.81
C GLY A 72 -1.09 -22.16 7.69
N VAL A 73 -1.78 -21.08 7.33
CA VAL A 73 -1.74 -19.79 8.02
C VAL A 73 -3.14 -19.45 8.53
N GLU A 74 -3.23 -19.14 9.82
CA GLU A 74 -4.47 -18.74 10.50
C GLU A 74 -4.71 -17.24 10.39
N ALA A 75 -3.67 -16.44 10.66
CA ALA A 75 -3.73 -14.98 10.62
C ALA A 75 -2.37 -14.37 10.25
N ILE A 76 -2.39 -13.17 9.70
CA ILE A 76 -1.21 -12.35 9.43
C ILE A 76 -1.50 -10.97 10.01
N GLU A 77 -0.71 -10.53 10.99
CA GLU A 77 -0.97 -9.30 11.73
C GLU A 77 0.25 -8.39 11.74
N ILE A 78 0.05 -7.12 11.37
CA ILE A 78 1.05 -6.08 11.61
C ILE A 78 0.96 -5.70 13.08
N THR A 79 1.98 -6.04 13.84
CA THR A 79 1.99 -5.88 15.31
C THR A 79 2.65 -4.60 15.76
N ASN A 80 3.56 -4.03 14.95
CA ASN A 80 4.28 -2.82 15.31
C ASN A 80 4.86 -2.11 14.08
N TYR A 81 5.19 -0.82 14.28
CA TYR A 81 5.94 -0.01 13.32
C TYR A 81 7.00 0.80 14.06
N HIS A 82 8.24 0.69 13.62
CA HIS A 82 9.35 1.42 14.22
C HIS A 82 10.38 1.83 13.17
N GLN A 83 10.66 3.12 13.09
CA GLN A 83 11.69 3.70 12.20
C GLN A 83 11.60 3.22 10.73
N GLY A 84 10.41 3.26 10.15
CA GLY A 84 10.19 2.85 8.76
C GLY A 84 9.99 1.34 8.57
N THR A 85 10.08 0.53 9.63
CA THR A 85 9.99 -0.92 9.56
C THR A 85 8.69 -1.41 10.20
N PHE A 86 7.90 -2.15 9.45
CA PHE A 86 6.74 -2.90 9.95
C PHE A 86 7.19 -4.27 10.49
N MET A 87 6.66 -4.64 11.64
CA MET A 87 6.83 -5.96 12.24
C MET A 87 5.54 -6.74 12.05
N VAL A 88 5.65 -7.94 11.52
CA VAL A 88 4.49 -8.76 11.15
C VAL A 88 4.61 -10.14 11.73
N ASP A 89 3.55 -10.59 12.39
CA ASP A 89 3.39 -11.94 12.90
C ASP A 89 2.55 -12.79 11.94
N ILE A 90 3.11 -13.90 11.49
CA ILE A 90 2.38 -14.95 10.76
C ILE A 90 2.01 -16.02 11.77
N LYS A 91 0.72 -16.22 12.03
CA LYS A 91 0.20 -17.18 13.01
C LYS A 91 -0.24 -18.46 12.30
N ALA A 92 0.30 -19.58 12.76
CA ALA A 92 -0.09 -20.90 12.29
C ALA A 92 -1.18 -21.53 13.19
N PRO A 93 -2.03 -22.43 12.67
CA PRO A 93 -3.09 -23.07 13.45
C PRO A 93 -2.60 -23.93 14.63
N ASN A 94 -1.33 -24.34 14.61
CA ASN A 94 -0.71 -25.08 15.70
C ASN A 94 -0.29 -24.18 16.88
N GLY A 95 -0.53 -22.85 16.79
CA GLY A 95 -0.18 -21.86 17.79
C GLY A 95 1.25 -21.30 17.68
N GLU A 96 2.01 -21.71 16.68
CA GLU A 96 3.32 -21.09 16.40
C GLU A 96 3.13 -19.72 15.73
N VAL A 97 4.04 -18.80 16.06
CA VAL A 97 4.06 -17.43 15.52
C VAL A 97 5.44 -17.19 14.93
N TYR A 98 5.47 -16.68 13.71
CA TYR A 98 6.68 -16.38 12.97
C TYR A 98 6.78 -14.89 12.70
N ASP A 99 7.88 -14.27 13.15
CA ASP A 99 8.21 -12.89 12.80
C ASP A 99 8.61 -12.79 11.33
N SER A 100 8.08 -11.79 10.62
CA SER A 100 8.27 -11.63 9.18
C SER A 100 8.38 -10.17 8.78
N ARG A 101 9.09 -9.91 7.67
CA ARG A 101 8.99 -8.61 7.00
C ARG A 101 7.63 -8.51 6.30
N LEU A 102 7.12 -7.29 6.20
CA LEU A 102 5.82 -7.07 5.55
C LEU A 102 5.83 -7.50 4.07
N SER A 103 6.94 -7.32 3.34
CA SER A 103 7.10 -7.79 1.95
C SER A 103 6.97 -9.31 1.81
N ASP A 104 7.52 -10.07 2.75
CA ASP A 104 7.41 -11.54 2.75
C ASP A 104 6.00 -11.98 3.19
N ALA A 105 5.43 -11.28 4.18
CA ALA A 105 4.06 -11.53 4.64
C ALA A 105 3.02 -11.29 3.55
N LEU A 106 3.22 -10.29 2.67
CA LEU A 106 2.38 -10.05 1.51
C LEU A 106 2.40 -11.23 0.53
N ALA A 107 3.57 -11.83 0.30
CA ALA A 107 3.69 -13.02 -0.54
C ALA A 107 2.96 -14.23 0.09
N VAL A 108 3.11 -14.43 1.39
CA VAL A 108 2.40 -15.48 2.15
C VAL A 108 0.88 -15.24 2.14
N SER A 109 0.45 -13.98 2.35
CA SER A 109 -0.96 -13.56 2.27
C SER A 109 -1.58 -13.92 0.92
N ALA A 110 -0.88 -13.61 -0.17
CA ALA A 110 -1.34 -13.93 -1.53
C ALA A 110 -1.44 -15.44 -1.76
N TYR A 111 -0.47 -16.22 -1.28
CA TYR A 111 -0.44 -17.67 -1.46
C TYR A 111 -1.57 -18.38 -0.70
N PHE A 112 -1.76 -18.04 0.58
CA PHE A 112 -2.79 -18.67 1.44
C PHE A 112 -4.15 -18.01 1.35
N ASN A 113 -4.26 -16.88 0.65
CA ASN A 113 -5.48 -16.05 0.59
C ASN A 113 -5.98 -15.66 2.00
N VAL A 114 -5.04 -15.30 2.89
CA VAL A 114 -5.30 -14.82 4.24
C VAL A 114 -5.02 -13.32 4.26
N PRO A 115 -6.00 -12.47 4.60
CA PRO A 115 -5.79 -11.02 4.62
C PRO A 115 -4.80 -10.62 5.72
N ILE A 116 -4.10 -9.51 5.47
CA ILE A 116 -3.27 -8.87 6.49
C ILE A 116 -4.17 -7.97 7.34
N SER A 117 -3.99 -8.00 8.64
CA SER A 117 -4.71 -7.15 9.59
C SER A 117 -3.74 -6.34 10.46
N ALA A 118 -4.28 -5.32 11.12
CA ALA A 118 -3.57 -4.53 12.13
C ALA A 118 -4.54 -3.88 13.09
N GLU A 119 -4.07 -3.48 14.28
CA GLU A 119 -4.87 -2.69 15.20
C GLU A 119 -5.13 -1.26 14.65
N ALA A 120 -6.36 -0.75 14.84
CA ALA A 120 -6.75 0.58 14.37
C ALA A 120 -5.84 1.71 14.91
N ASP A 121 -5.38 1.60 16.15
CA ASP A 121 -4.49 2.59 16.76
C ASP A 121 -3.11 2.64 16.08
N LEU A 122 -2.60 1.50 15.61
CA LEU A 122 -1.37 1.45 14.82
C LEU A 122 -1.60 2.04 13.43
N LEU A 123 -2.70 1.68 12.78
CA LEU A 123 -3.05 2.18 11.45
C LEU A 123 -3.21 3.70 11.44
N ALA A 124 -3.81 4.29 12.48
CA ALA A 124 -3.94 5.74 12.62
C ALA A 124 -2.59 6.48 12.64
N GLN A 125 -1.52 5.81 13.07
CA GLN A 125 -0.17 6.38 13.12
C GLN A 125 0.59 6.26 11.80
N VAL A 126 0.33 5.21 11.02
CA VAL A 126 1.15 4.86 9.83
C VAL A 126 0.43 5.10 8.51
N SER A 127 -0.89 5.30 8.56
CA SER A 127 -1.68 5.52 7.34
C SER A 127 -1.77 7.00 7.01
N VAL A 128 -1.86 7.28 5.73
CA VAL A 128 -2.04 8.62 5.16
C VAL A 128 -3.39 8.69 4.47
N TYR A 129 -4.00 9.86 4.52
CA TYR A 129 -5.17 10.14 3.70
C TYR A 129 -4.69 10.48 2.28
N ALA A 130 -5.29 9.86 1.28
CA ALA A 130 -5.07 10.23 -0.11
C ALA A 130 -6.43 10.38 -0.79
N SER A 131 -6.61 11.47 -1.56
CA SER A 131 -7.80 11.62 -2.37
C SER A 131 -7.79 10.62 -3.53
N ASP A 132 -8.96 10.31 -4.10
CA ASP A 132 -9.03 9.44 -5.28
C ASP A 132 -8.20 10.00 -6.45
N ALA A 133 -8.07 11.34 -6.54
CA ALA A 133 -7.24 12.03 -7.52
C ALA A 133 -5.75 11.77 -7.29
N ASP A 134 -5.28 11.90 -6.04
CA ASP A 134 -3.89 11.66 -5.67
C ASP A 134 -3.52 10.18 -5.87
N VAL A 135 -4.42 9.28 -5.50
CA VAL A 135 -4.22 7.83 -5.68
C VAL A 135 -4.09 7.48 -7.16
N LYS A 136 -4.88 8.10 -8.02
CA LYS A 136 -4.78 7.93 -9.47
C LYS A 136 -3.50 8.54 -10.03
N GLU A 137 -3.12 9.73 -9.57
CA GLU A 137 -1.93 10.43 -10.06
C GLU A 137 -0.63 9.73 -9.67
N TYR A 138 -0.49 9.31 -8.40
CA TYR A 138 0.77 8.76 -7.88
C TYR A 138 0.89 7.25 -8.02
N PHE A 139 -0.22 6.52 -8.04
CA PHE A 139 -0.21 5.04 -8.07
C PHE A 139 -0.91 4.46 -9.30
N ASP A 140 -1.49 5.30 -10.18
CA ASP A 140 -2.33 4.88 -11.33
C ASP A 140 -3.44 3.89 -10.91
N LEU A 141 -3.99 4.10 -9.70
CA LEU A 141 -5.03 3.26 -9.12
C LEU A 141 -6.39 3.97 -9.19
N GLU A 142 -7.40 3.26 -9.69
CA GLU A 142 -8.80 3.67 -9.56
C GLU A 142 -9.42 2.94 -8.36
N ILE A 143 -9.45 3.61 -7.20
CA ILE A 143 -10.11 3.08 -6.00
C ILE A 143 -11.54 3.63 -5.99
N SER A 144 -12.52 2.75 -6.24
CA SER A 144 -13.93 3.14 -6.08
C SER A 144 -14.26 3.23 -4.59
N THR A 145 -14.42 4.45 -4.08
CA THR A 145 -14.92 4.68 -2.72
C THR A 145 -16.40 4.30 -2.67
N PRO A 146 -16.83 3.30 -1.87
CA PRO A 146 -18.24 3.05 -1.67
C PRO A 146 -18.86 4.20 -0.88
N GLY A 147 -19.52 5.15 -1.55
CA GLY A 147 -20.22 6.25 -0.90
C GLY A 147 -20.16 7.62 -1.56
N ALA A 148 -19.35 7.82 -2.57
CA ALA A 148 -19.41 9.03 -3.40
C ALA A 148 -20.53 8.87 -4.46
N GLY A 149 -21.78 8.85 -4.01
CA GLY A 149 -22.94 8.94 -4.88
C GLY A 149 -23.11 10.37 -5.35
N ASP A 150 -23.16 10.51 -6.67
CA ASP A 150 -23.70 11.62 -7.47
C ASP A 150 -24.19 12.86 -6.71
N ASP A 151 -23.36 13.89 -6.68
CA ASP A 151 -23.85 15.27 -6.69
C ASP A 151 -22.97 16.11 -7.63
N VAL A 152 -23.16 15.85 -8.94
CA VAL A 152 -22.76 16.81 -9.97
C VAL A 152 -23.81 17.92 -9.99
N GLN A 153 -23.57 19.00 -9.28
CA GLN A 153 -24.16 20.29 -9.60
C GLN A 153 -23.06 21.32 -9.85
N THR A 154 -22.93 21.59 -11.13
CA THR A 154 -22.24 22.72 -11.73
C THR A 154 -22.65 24.03 -11.04
N SER A 155 -21.71 24.73 -10.44
CA SER A 155 -21.79 26.18 -10.29
C SER A 155 -20.39 26.78 -10.32
N GLU A 156 -20.16 27.51 -11.40
CA GLU A 156 -19.01 28.39 -11.60
C GLU A 156 -18.95 29.46 -10.50
N ASN A 157 -17.73 29.74 -10.09
CA ASN A 157 -17.22 30.92 -9.39
C ASN A 157 -16.94 30.78 -7.89
N SER A 158 -15.67 30.54 -7.54
CA SER A 158 -14.87 31.48 -6.74
C SER A 158 -13.51 30.87 -6.40
N GLU A 159 -12.44 31.61 -6.69
CA GLU A 159 -11.08 31.39 -6.26
C GLU A 159 -11.02 31.33 -4.72
N SER A 160 -10.82 30.16 -4.17
CA SER A 160 -10.26 29.97 -2.84
C SER A 160 -9.71 28.56 -2.75
N SER A 161 -8.47 28.42 -2.31
CA SER A 161 -7.72 27.21 -2.08
C SER A 161 -8.56 26.11 -1.42
N THR A 162 -9.19 25.26 -2.20
CA THR A 162 -9.95 24.10 -1.73
C THR A 162 -9.00 22.93 -1.69
N SER A 163 -8.77 22.35 -0.52
CA SER A 163 -8.05 21.10 -0.36
C SER A 163 -8.72 20.00 -1.20
N ALA A 164 -7.95 19.21 -1.89
CA ALA A 164 -8.46 18.16 -2.80
C ALA A 164 -9.32 17.12 -2.07
N SER A 165 -9.02 16.88 -0.78
CA SER A 165 -9.73 15.92 0.06
C SER A 165 -10.84 16.53 0.93
N GLY A 166 -10.96 17.86 0.96
CA GLY A 166 -11.80 18.57 1.94
C GLY A 166 -11.24 18.59 3.37
N ASN A 167 -10.04 18.04 3.57
CA ASN A 167 -9.32 18.02 4.85
C ASN A 167 -7.89 18.54 4.66
N ALA A 168 -7.68 19.82 4.93
CA ALA A 168 -6.38 20.49 4.73
C ALA A 168 -5.21 19.87 5.51
N GLN A 169 -5.47 19.17 6.63
CA GLN A 169 -4.43 18.51 7.40
C GLN A 169 -3.97 17.23 6.69
N ALA A 170 -4.89 16.49 6.11
CA ALA A 170 -4.61 15.26 5.40
C ALA A 170 -3.83 15.52 4.10
N ASP A 171 -4.20 16.58 3.37
CA ASP A 171 -3.46 17.01 2.18
C ASP A 171 -2.03 17.43 2.55
N ALA A 172 -1.84 18.14 3.67
CA ALA A 172 -0.52 18.55 4.13
C ALA A 172 0.37 17.34 4.55
N ASP A 173 -0.21 16.33 5.18
CA ASP A 173 0.50 15.13 5.59
C ASP A 173 0.91 14.29 4.37
N PHE A 174 0.03 14.18 3.37
CA PHE A 174 0.31 13.50 2.11
C PHE A 174 1.41 14.24 1.31
N GLU A 175 1.29 15.56 1.13
CA GLU A 175 2.34 16.38 0.49
C GLU A 175 3.69 16.29 1.21
N ALA A 176 3.69 16.29 2.55
CA ALA A 176 4.91 16.14 3.32
C ALA A 176 5.58 14.79 3.08
N MET A 177 4.79 13.71 2.96
CA MET A 177 5.27 12.39 2.63
C MET A 177 5.89 12.38 1.22
N MET A 178 5.18 12.89 0.21
CA MET A 178 5.64 12.92 -1.18
C MET A 178 6.89 13.79 -1.35
N ARG A 179 6.96 14.94 -0.66
CA ARG A 179 8.15 15.80 -0.65
C ARG A 179 9.36 15.12 0.00
N SER A 180 9.15 14.28 1.02
CA SER A 180 10.23 13.50 1.62
C SER A 180 10.83 12.46 0.67
N LEU A 181 10.09 12.12 -0.39
CA LEU A 181 10.47 11.20 -1.47
C LEU A 181 11.09 11.92 -2.68
N GLY A 182 11.33 13.24 -2.56
CA GLY A 182 11.94 14.02 -3.65
C GLY A 182 10.98 14.38 -4.78
N MET A 183 9.67 14.22 -4.60
CA MET A 183 8.67 14.66 -5.55
C MET A 183 8.19 16.06 -5.21
N ASP A 184 8.59 17.04 -6.01
CA ASP A 184 8.08 18.40 -5.96
C ASP A 184 7.01 18.57 -7.06
N GLU A 185 5.92 19.29 -6.72
CA GLU A 185 4.81 19.66 -7.63
C GLU A 185 5.25 20.26 -8.99
N LYS A 186 6.50 20.71 -9.06
CA LYS A 186 7.11 21.29 -10.28
C LYS A 186 7.59 20.26 -11.29
N ASP A 187 7.83 19.03 -10.87
CA ASP A 187 8.34 17.98 -11.75
C ASP A 187 7.25 17.42 -12.68
N PHE A 188 5.99 17.61 -12.31
CA PHE A 188 4.83 17.17 -13.11
C PHE A 188 4.41 18.18 -14.19
N LEU A 189 4.76 19.46 -14.04
CA LEU A 189 4.37 20.54 -14.99
C LEU A 189 5.37 20.71 -16.15
N SER A 190 6.48 19.98 -16.18
CA SER A 190 7.55 20.14 -17.19
C SER A 190 7.57 19.08 -18.29
N GLY A 191 6.57 18.20 -18.37
CA GLY A 191 6.52 17.07 -19.30
C GLY A 191 5.88 17.29 -20.68
N ASP A 192 5.37 18.49 -21.01
CA ASP A 192 4.51 18.65 -22.21
C ASP A 192 4.94 19.73 -23.21
N ASP A 193 6.23 20.02 -23.37
CA ASP A 193 6.68 21.03 -24.34
C ASP A 193 7.94 20.63 -25.15
N ASP A 194 8.03 19.40 -25.67
CA ASP A 194 9.07 19.07 -26.67
C ASP A 194 8.60 18.08 -27.76
N GLU A 195 7.46 18.35 -28.40
CA GLU A 195 7.18 17.73 -29.69
C GLU A 195 6.54 18.70 -30.68
N LYS A 196 7.35 19.68 -31.14
CA LYS A 196 7.13 20.33 -32.46
C LYS A 196 8.38 21.12 -32.89
N SER A 197 9.27 20.50 -33.65
CA SER A 197 9.96 21.12 -34.80
C SER A 197 10.62 20.04 -35.64
#